data_fa9c91a1efa8e0c27c187573750fa068
#
_entry.id   fa9c91a1efa8e0c27c187573750fa068
#
_cell.length_a   1.000
_cell.length_b   1.000
_cell.length_c   1.000
_cell.angle_alpha   90.00
_cell.angle_beta   90.00
_cell.angle_gamma   90.00
#
_symmetry.space_group_name_H-M   'P 1'
#
loop_
_entity.id
_entity.type
_entity.pdbx_description
1 polymer ?
#
loop_
_entity_poly.entity_id
_entity_poly.type
_entity_poly.pdbx_seq_one_letter_code
_entity_poly.pdbx_strand_id
1 'polypeptide(L)'
;MIENSYKTSCGSIHYFVNIIDKQKITLVFLPGLTADHRLFEKQIEYFEKKQNVFVWDAPSHALSRPFTNNYSLSDMAQWLYKILAKEGIYNPIIIGQSMGGYLAQMYMELYPDKIKGFISIDSAPLQKSYMTAMEI
;
A
#
# COMPACT_ATOMS: atom_id res chain seq x y z
N MET A 1 0.40 14.26 9.07
CA MET A 1 -0.25 13.52 7.97
C MET A 1 -1.76 13.60 8.10
N ILE A 2 -2.45 13.57 6.98
CA ILE A 2 -3.90 13.61 6.95
C ILE A 2 -4.43 12.19 6.93
N GLU A 3 -5.32 11.86 7.86
CA GLU A 3 -6.02 10.58 7.89
C GLU A 3 -7.21 10.62 6.94
N ASN A 4 -7.39 9.55 6.16
CA ASN A 4 -8.50 9.42 5.25
C ASN A 4 -8.93 7.95 5.16
N SER A 5 -10.01 7.68 4.46
CA SER A 5 -10.48 6.32 4.28
C SER A 5 -11.08 6.11 2.90
N TYR A 6 -11.04 4.85 2.45
CA TYR A 6 -11.62 4.43 1.18
C TYR A 6 -12.58 3.27 1.42
N LYS A 7 -13.82 3.44 1.02
CA LYS A 7 -14.86 2.43 1.24
C LYS A 7 -14.86 1.40 0.11
N THR A 8 -14.83 0.12 0.49
CA THR A 8 -14.99 -1.01 -0.42
C THR A 8 -16.24 -1.81 -0.08
N SER A 9 -16.58 -2.79 -0.89
CA SER A 9 -17.68 -3.73 -0.59
C SER A 9 -17.38 -4.61 0.63
N CYS A 10 -16.12 -4.73 1.04
CA CYS A 10 -15.69 -5.58 2.14
C CYS A 10 -15.44 -4.81 3.44
N GLY A 11 -15.30 -3.50 3.38
CA GLY A 11 -14.98 -2.65 4.52
C GLY A 11 -14.28 -1.38 4.08
N SER A 12 -13.87 -0.55 5.05
CA SER A 12 -13.17 0.70 4.78
C SER A 12 -11.68 0.54 5.06
N ILE A 13 -10.87 1.03 4.14
CA ILE A 13 -9.41 1.03 4.26
C ILE A 13 -8.98 2.40 4.76
N HIS A 14 -8.29 2.43 5.90
CA HIS A 14 -7.76 3.67 6.47
C HIS A 14 -6.32 3.88 6.02
N TYR A 15 -5.99 5.12 5.72
CA TYR A 15 -4.63 5.48 5.30
C TYR A 15 -4.29 6.91 5.73
N PHE A 16 -3.01 7.21 5.67
CA PHE A 16 -2.46 8.51 6.02
C PHE A 16 -1.64 9.01 4.85
N VAL A 17 -1.82 10.26 4.49
CA VAL A 17 -1.17 10.86 3.33
C VAL A 17 -0.72 12.27 3.62
N ASN A 18 0.42 12.67 3.07
CA ASN A 18 0.92 14.03 3.13
C ASN A 18 1.54 14.38 1.78
N ILE A 19 0.84 15.22 1.03
CA ILE A 19 1.29 15.69 -0.29
C ILE A 19 1.77 17.13 -0.12
N ILE A 20 3.09 17.32 -0.15
CA ILE A 20 3.70 18.65 -0.01
C ILE A 20 3.89 19.35 -1.35
N ASP A 21 4.04 18.58 -2.43
CA ASP A 21 4.22 19.10 -3.78
C ASP A 21 3.86 17.99 -4.77
N LYS A 22 2.89 18.21 -5.63
CA LYS A 22 2.42 17.20 -6.60
C LYS A 22 3.49 16.76 -7.59
N GLN A 23 4.53 17.58 -7.78
CA GLN A 23 5.64 17.24 -8.68
C GLN A 23 6.72 16.40 -8.03
N LYS A 24 6.70 16.29 -6.70
CA LYS A 24 7.65 15.44 -5.98
C LYS A 24 7.24 13.99 -6.01
N ILE A 25 8.22 13.10 -5.83
CA ILE A 25 7.99 11.67 -5.71
C ILE A 25 7.15 11.40 -4.47
N THR A 26 6.24 10.44 -4.58
CA THR A 26 5.49 9.92 -3.45
C THR A 26 6.06 8.57 -3.03
N LEU A 27 6.39 8.46 -1.75
CA LEU A 27 6.80 7.21 -1.12
C LEU A 27 5.56 6.55 -0.53
N VAL A 28 5.25 5.36 -0.99
CA VAL A 28 4.09 4.57 -0.55
C VAL A 28 4.60 3.41 0.31
N PHE A 29 4.28 3.44 1.59
CA PHE A 29 4.71 2.43 2.56
C PHE A 29 3.60 1.41 2.78
N LEU A 30 3.91 0.13 2.59
CA LEU A 30 2.97 -0.98 2.74
C LEU A 30 3.46 -1.91 3.85
N PRO A 31 2.88 -1.79 5.06
CA PRO A 31 3.21 -2.69 6.18
C PRO A 31 2.80 -4.13 5.89
N GLY A 32 3.50 -5.07 6.49
CA GLY A 32 3.24 -6.48 6.35
C GLY A 32 2.13 -7.00 7.26
N LEU A 33 1.97 -8.31 7.23
CA LEU A 33 0.98 -9.01 8.05
C LEU A 33 1.23 -8.75 9.53
N THR A 34 0.16 -8.49 10.28
CA THR A 34 0.16 -8.15 11.72
C THR A 34 0.79 -6.80 12.07
N ALA A 35 1.32 -6.06 11.09
CA ALA A 35 1.81 -4.71 11.28
C ALA A 35 0.75 -3.68 10.85
N ASP A 36 1.00 -2.41 11.17
CA ASP A 36 0.13 -1.30 10.79
C ASP A 36 0.96 -0.08 10.37
N HIS A 37 0.31 1.05 10.17
CA HIS A 37 0.96 2.29 9.73
C HIS A 37 2.14 2.72 10.61
N ARG A 38 2.18 2.32 11.88
CA ARG A 38 3.25 2.68 12.83
C ARG A 38 4.58 1.99 12.53
N LEU A 39 4.56 0.91 11.74
CA LEU A 39 5.79 0.20 11.37
C LEU A 39 6.82 1.15 10.75
N PHE A 40 6.36 2.10 9.93
CA PHE A 40 7.21 3.03 9.20
C PHE A 40 7.28 4.43 9.83
N GLU A 41 6.91 4.55 11.10
CA GLU A 41 6.81 5.84 11.79
C GLU A 41 8.08 6.68 11.66
N LYS A 42 9.25 6.06 11.85
CA LYS A 42 10.54 6.78 11.78
C LYS A 42 10.88 7.21 10.35
N GLN A 43 10.62 6.36 9.38
CA GLN A 43 10.84 6.67 7.98
C GLN A 43 9.92 7.81 7.52
N ILE A 44 8.66 7.75 7.91
CA ILE A 44 7.68 8.80 7.59
C ILE A 44 8.09 10.11 8.22
N GLU A 45 8.47 10.12 9.50
CA GLU A 45 8.93 11.31 10.19
C GLU A 45 10.11 11.96 9.47
N TYR A 46 11.04 11.15 8.95
CA TYR A 46 12.19 11.65 8.20
C TYR A 46 11.78 12.25 6.85
N PHE A 47 10.89 11.58 6.10
CA PHE A 47 10.59 11.93 4.72
C PHE A 47 9.43 12.90 4.55
N GLU A 48 8.50 13.01 5.50
CA GLU A 48 7.25 13.75 5.29
C GLU A 48 7.44 15.25 4.99
N LYS A 49 8.58 15.83 5.36
CA LYS A 49 8.93 17.22 5.05
C LYS A 49 9.71 17.38 3.76
N LYS A 50 10.15 16.28 3.16
CA LYS A 50 11.02 16.27 1.97
C LYS A 50 10.34 15.72 0.74
N GLN A 51 9.49 14.73 0.91
CA GLN A 51 8.77 14.03 -0.15
C GLN A 51 7.32 13.87 0.24
N ASN A 52 6.49 13.54 -0.74
CA ASN A 52 5.14 13.09 -0.45
C ASN A 52 5.20 11.68 0.16
N VAL A 53 4.38 11.43 1.15
CA VAL A 53 4.36 10.13 1.84
C VAL A 53 2.93 9.62 1.96
N PHE A 54 2.81 8.31 1.91
CA PHE A 54 1.55 7.58 2.06
C PHE A 54 1.83 6.31 2.85
N VAL A 55 0.95 5.97 3.77
CA VAL A 55 0.96 4.68 4.46
C VAL A 55 -0.48 4.29 4.74
N TRP A 56 -0.77 3.01 4.62
CA TRP A 56 -2.10 2.51 4.97
C TRP A 56 -2.05 1.49 6.09
N ASP A 57 -3.21 1.26 6.68
CA ASP A 57 -3.50 0.02 7.38
C ASP A 57 -4.13 -0.91 6.36
N ALA A 58 -3.47 -2.03 6.08
CA ALA A 58 -3.95 -2.97 5.07
C ALA A 58 -5.36 -3.47 5.42
N PRO A 59 -6.15 -3.91 4.42
CA PRO A 59 -7.45 -4.52 4.72
C PRO A 59 -7.36 -5.55 5.84
N SER A 60 -8.29 -5.52 6.78
CA SER A 60 -8.36 -6.39 7.97
C SER A 60 -7.31 -6.11 9.05
N HIS A 61 -6.56 -5.01 8.94
CA HIS A 61 -5.54 -4.61 9.92
C HIS A 61 -5.91 -3.28 10.58
N ALA A 62 -5.62 -3.19 11.89
CA ALA A 62 -5.72 -1.95 12.68
C ALA A 62 -6.99 -1.15 12.40
N LEU A 63 -6.87 0.09 11.93
CA LEU A 63 -8.00 0.97 11.66
C LEU A 63 -8.85 0.51 10.46
N SER A 64 -8.32 -0.38 9.61
CA SER A 64 -9.07 -0.97 8.49
C SER A 64 -9.88 -2.19 8.92
N ARG A 65 -10.41 -2.17 10.13
CA ARG A 65 -11.36 -3.14 10.70
C ARG A 65 -12.65 -2.43 11.07
N PRO A 66 -13.81 -3.11 10.99
CA PRO A 66 -14.01 -4.48 10.50
C PRO A 66 -13.88 -4.59 8.99
N PHE A 67 -13.50 -5.78 8.51
CA PHE A 67 -13.30 -6.03 7.10
C PHE A 67 -13.57 -7.52 6.82
N THR A 68 -14.32 -7.84 5.77
CA THR A 68 -14.60 -9.24 5.42
C THR A 68 -13.38 -9.86 4.73
N ASN A 69 -13.20 -11.18 4.88
CA ASN A 69 -11.98 -11.86 4.42
C ASN A 69 -12.10 -12.48 3.02
N ASN A 70 -13.09 -12.08 2.23
CA ASN A 70 -13.32 -12.64 0.90
C ASN A 70 -12.71 -11.76 -0.19
N TYR A 71 -11.44 -11.46 -0.07
CA TYR A 71 -10.70 -10.69 -1.07
C TYR A 71 -9.33 -11.34 -1.31
N SER A 72 -8.78 -11.08 -2.48
CA SER A 72 -7.49 -11.60 -2.92
C SER A 72 -6.41 -10.52 -2.86
N LEU A 73 -5.16 -10.92 -3.09
CA LEU A 73 -4.04 -9.99 -3.24
C LEU A 73 -4.29 -9.05 -4.43
N SER A 74 -4.86 -9.57 -5.51
CA SER A 74 -5.24 -8.77 -6.67
C SER A 74 -6.28 -7.70 -6.31
N ASP A 75 -7.27 -8.04 -5.50
CA ASP A 75 -8.26 -7.07 -5.00
C ASP A 75 -7.59 -5.97 -4.20
N MET A 76 -6.64 -6.32 -3.32
CA MET A 76 -5.89 -5.35 -2.53
C MET A 76 -5.11 -4.39 -3.43
N ALA A 77 -4.45 -4.91 -4.46
CA ALA A 77 -3.70 -4.08 -5.40
C ALA A 77 -4.62 -3.12 -6.17
N GLN A 78 -5.80 -3.57 -6.56
CA GLN A 78 -6.79 -2.74 -7.24
C GLN A 78 -7.30 -1.63 -6.32
N TRP A 79 -7.58 -1.94 -5.07
CA TRP A 79 -7.99 -0.93 -4.09
C TRP A 79 -6.87 0.09 -3.84
N LEU A 80 -5.64 -0.39 -3.71
CA LEU A 80 -4.49 0.51 -3.55
C LEU A 80 -4.38 1.46 -4.73
N TYR A 81 -4.48 0.96 -5.96
CA TYR A 81 -4.44 1.80 -7.16
C TYR A 81 -5.53 2.88 -7.12
N LYS A 82 -6.76 2.51 -6.77
CA LYS A 82 -7.87 3.46 -6.69
C LYS A 82 -7.67 4.51 -5.60
N ILE A 83 -7.13 4.11 -4.46
CA ILE A 83 -6.79 5.04 -3.37
C ILE A 83 -5.72 6.02 -3.83
N LEU A 84 -4.64 5.52 -4.43
CA LEU A 84 -3.56 6.38 -4.91
C LEU A 84 -4.05 7.34 -5.99
N ALA A 85 -4.89 6.88 -6.92
CA ALA A 85 -5.48 7.73 -7.95
C ALA A 85 -6.36 8.83 -7.34
N LYS A 86 -7.16 8.49 -6.33
CA LYS A 86 -7.98 9.46 -5.60
C LYS A 86 -7.14 10.57 -4.98
N GLU A 87 -5.94 10.24 -4.49
CA GLU A 87 -5.03 11.21 -3.90
C GLU A 87 -4.09 11.86 -4.93
N GLY A 88 -4.26 11.56 -6.21
CA GLY A 88 -3.43 12.13 -7.28
C GLY A 88 -2.03 11.53 -7.37
N ILE A 89 -1.85 10.32 -6.89
CA ILE A 89 -0.56 9.61 -6.87
C ILE A 89 -0.54 8.58 -8.00
N TYR A 90 0.24 8.84 -9.06
CA TYR A 90 0.24 7.99 -10.25
C TYR A 90 1.54 7.22 -10.49
N ASN A 91 2.67 7.73 -10.01
CA ASN A 91 3.98 7.09 -10.17
C ASN A 91 4.74 7.03 -8.85
N PRO A 92 4.25 6.24 -7.88
CA PRO A 92 4.91 6.13 -6.58
C PRO A 92 6.16 5.26 -6.63
N ILE A 93 7.02 5.44 -5.64
CA ILE A 93 7.96 4.42 -5.20
C ILE A 93 7.26 3.66 -4.08
N ILE A 94 7.07 2.36 -4.26
CA ILE A 94 6.36 1.53 -3.29
C ILE A 94 7.38 0.77 -2.44
N ILE A 95 7.27 0.93 -1.14
CA ILE A 95 8.15 0.29 -0.14
C ILE A 95 7.29 -0.71 0.62
N GLY A 96 7.47 -1.99 0.32
CA GLY A 96 6.66 -3.07 0.88
C GLY A 96 7.47 -3.97 1.81
N GLN A 97 6.93 -4.23 3.00
CA GLN A 97 7.54 -5.10 3.99
C GLN A 97 6.73 -6.39 4.06
N SER A 98 7.38 -7.55 3.89
CA SER A 98 6.76 -8.88 3.97
C SER A 98 5.56 -8.98 3.02
N MET A 99 4.34 -9.17 3.51
CA MET A 99 3.11 -9.20 2.68
C MET A 99 2.98 -7.92 1.84
N GLY A 100 3.37 -6.76 2.36
CA GLY A 100 3.40 -5.51 1.61
C GLY A 100 4.29 -5.58 0.38
N GLY A 101 5.36 -6.37 0.43
CA GLY A 101 6.23 -6.63 -0.71
C GLY A 101 5.55 -7.48 -1.78
N TYR A 102 4.77 -8.47 -1.39
CA TYR A 102 3.97 -9.25 -2.34
C TYR A 102 2.89 -8.39 -2.98
N LEU A 103 2.26 -7.54 -2.19
CA LEU A 103 1.25 -6.62 -2.71
C LEU A 103 1.85 -5.64 -3.72
N ALA A 104 3.04 -5.10 -3.44
CA ALA A 104 3.74 -4.22 -4.37
C ALA A 104 4.03 -4.92 -5.69
N GLN A 105 4.44 -6.18 -5.66
CA GLN A 105 4.70 -6.97 -6.86
C GLN A 105 3.42 -7.23 -7.66
N MET A 106 2.31 -7.53 -6.98
CA MET A 106 1.01 -7.67 -7.64
C MET A 106 0.57 -6.34 -8.27
N TYR A 107 0.80 -5.22 -7.59
CA TYR A 107 0.54 -3.90 -8.12
C TYR A 107 1.33 -3.65 -9.42
N MET A 108 2.63 -3.99 -9.43
CA MET A 108 3.46 -3.87 -10.64
C MET A 108 2.97 -4.75 -11.79
N GLU A 109 2.49 -5.94 -11.47
CA GLU A 109 1.95 -6.85 -12.50
C GLU A 109 0.69 -6.28 -13.14
N LEU A 110 -0.21 -5.69 -12.34
CA LEU A 110 -1.48 -5.14 -12.82
C LEU A 110 -1.33 -3.75 -13.46
N TYR A 111 -0.40 -2.94 -12.94
CA TYR A 111 -0.24 -1.54 -13.34
C TYR A 111 1.22 -1.21 -13.62
N PRO A 112 1.86 -1.87 -14.61
CA PRO A 112 3.31 -1.73 -14.82
C PRO A 112 3.75 -0.31 -15.16
N ASP A 113 2.87 0.51 -15.73
CA ASP A 113 3.20 1.90 -16.11
C ASP A 113 2.83 2.91 -15.01
N LYS A 114 2.40 2.43 -13.85
CA LYS A 114 1.92 3.28 -12.75
C LYS A 114 2.76 3.17 -11.49
N ILE A 115 4.02 2.77 -11.62
CA ILE A 115 4.96 2.65 -10.53
C ILE A 115 6.32 3.12 -11.00
N LYS A 116 6.99 3.95 -10.19
CA LYS A 116 8.31 4.47 -10.51
C LYS A 116 9.43 3.57 -10.00
N GLY A 117 9.21 2.92 -8.86
CA GLY A 117 10.20 2.03 -8.26
C GLY A 117 9.60 1.20 -7.14
N PHE A 118 10.35 0.21 -6.73
CA PHE A 118 9.92 -0.75 -5.71
C PHE A 118 11.10 -1.08 -4.78
N ILE A 119 10.85 -1.03 -3.48
CA ILE A 119 11.79 -1.46 -2.45
C ILE A 119 11.14 -2.58 -1.65
N SER A 120 11.78 -3.73 -1.64
CA SER A 120 11.33 -4.92 -0.92
C SER A 120 12.08 -5.06 0.40
N ILE A 121 11.34 -5.18 1.50
CA ILE A 121 11.89 -5.39 2.83
C ILE A 121 11.34 -6.71 3.36
N ASP A 122 12.24 -7.66 3.66
CA ASP A 122 11.87 -8.97 4.22
C ASP A 122 10.78 -9.68 3.41
N SER A 123 10.87 -9.64 2.10
CA SER A 123 9.98 -10.39 1.23
C SER A 123 10.74 -11.04 0.08
N ALA A 124 10.10 -12.01 -0.56
CA ALA A 124 10.66 -12.78 -1.65
C ALA A 124 9.98 -12.40 -2.97
N PRO A 125 10.52 -12.80 -4.13
CA PRO A 125 9.80 -12.67 -5.39
C PRO A 125 8.44 -13.37 -5.32
N LEU A 126 7.43 -12.73 -5.90
CA LEU A 126 6.08 -13.29 -5.97
C LEU A 126 6.09 -14.52 -6.85
N GLN A 127 5.72 -15.65 -6.25
CA GLN A 127 5.66 -16.93 -6.96
C GLN A 127 4.27 -17.52 -6.81
N LYS A 128 3.46 -17.38 -7.84
CA LYS A 128 2.07 -17.83 -7.83
C LYS A 128 1.92 -19.31 -7.51
N SER A 129 2.94 -20.11 -7.81
CA SER A 129 2.94 -21.55 -7.49
C SER A 129 2.96 -21.86 -5.99
N TYR A 130 3.36 -20.88 -5.17
CA TYR A 130 3.38 -21.03 -3.71
C TYR A 130 2.16 -20.39 -3.04
N MET A 131 1.30 -19.77 -3.81
CA MET A 131 0.15 -19.03 -3.28
C MET A 131 -1.14 -19.75 -3.61
N THR A 132 -2.08 -19.72 -2.69
CA THR A 132 -3.43 -20.22 -2.96
C THR A 132 -4.16 -19.25 -3.89
N ALA A 133 -5.25 -19.73 -4.50
CA ALA A 133 -6.09 -18.88 -5.35
C ALA A 133 -6.63 -17.65 -4.61
N MET A 134 -6.80 -17.75 -3.31
CA MET A 134 -7.29 -16.63 -2.49
C MET A 134 -6.24 -15.57 -2.19
N GLU A 135 -4.96 -15.94 -2.25
CA GLU A 135 -3.85 -15.01 -1.99
C GLU A 135 -3.48 -14.22 -3.25
N ILE A 136 -3.85 -14.72 -4.40
CA ILE A 136 -3.58 -14.08 -5.69
C ILE A 136 -4.79 -13.27 -6.12
#